data_eae16537f66150278357ddaad08671a1
#
_entry.id   eae16537f66150278357ddaad08671a1
#
_cell.length_a   1.000
_cell.length_b   1.000
_cell.length_c   1.000
_cell.angle_alpha   90.00
_cell.angle_beta   90.00
_cell.angle_gamma   90.00
#
_symmetry.space_group_name_H-M   'P 1'
#
loop_
_entity.id
_entity.type
_entity.pdbx_description
1 polymer ?
#
loop_
_entity_poly.entity_id
_entity_poly.type
_entity_poly.pdbx_seq_one_letter_code
_entity_poly.pdbx_strand_id
1 'polypeptide(L)'
;MTFRPSCIIIPVVICLFLLNFSFNIAKVAYKFTESLVQQNFNKRKGMQLGKKIRELRQQYNLTQGELADRCELTKGYISQLENDLTSPSIATLTDILNALGSNLSDFFRNAPEEKIVYSQEEYIEKQTEGMIWNWLIPNAQKNMMEPVLVELQPGAFAPDDYPHEGEEFGFVLEGRIAILVGGKSYVAKKGESFYYTANREHHIVNKGKGRAKFLWISTPPNF
;
A
#
# COMPACT_ATOMS: atom_id res chain seq x y z
N MET A 1 73.34 19.23 -12.13
CA MET A 1 72.01 18.76 -12.62
C MET A 1 71.32 18.03 -11.49
N THR A 2 70.48 18.69 -10.77
CA THR A 2 69.74 18.17 -9.59
C THR A 2 68.29 17.92 -9.98
N PHE A 3 67.90 16.65 -10.07
CA PHE A 3 66.52 16.22 -10.28
C PHE A 3 65.69 16.45 -9.01
N ARG A 4 64.63 17.21 -9.12
CA ARG A 4 63.62 17.37 -8.06
C ARG A 4 62.53 16.30 -8.20
N PRO A 5 62.22 15.48 -7.19
CA PRO A 5 61.13 14.52 -7.19
C PRO A 5 59.89 15.10 -6.55
N SER A 6 59.20 16.04 -7.20
CA SER A 6 58.03 16.69 -6.57
C SER A 6 56.75 16.67 -7.42
N CYS A 7 56.71 15.93 -8.57
CA CYS A 7 55.55 15.99 -9.46
C CYS A 7 54.68 14.71 -9.55
N ILE A 8 54.99 13.65 -8.79
CA ILE A 8 54.29 12.35 -8.95
C ILE A 8 53.35 12.04 -7.75
N ILE A 9 53.52 12.72 -6.61
CA ILE A 9 52.79 12.38 -5.37
C ILE A 9 51.36 12.97 -5.37
N ILE A 10 51.12 14.09 -5.99
CA ILE A 10 49.81 14.78 -5.97
C ILE A 10 48.71 14.00 -6.74
N PRO A 11 48.94 13.40 -7.93
CA PRO A 11 47.92 12.64 -8.63
C PRO A 11 47.51 11.36 -7.92
N VAL A 12 48.45 10.70 -7.22
CA VAL A 12 48.19 9.45 -6.50
C VAL A 12 47.33 9.68 -5.25
N VAL A 13 47.59 10.76 -4.52
CA VAL A 13 46.83 11.12 -3.33
C VAL A 13 45.42 11.55 -3.72
N ILE A 14 45.23 12.29 -4.81
CA ILE A 14 43.91 12.67 -5.32
C ILE A 14 43.13 11.42 -5.80
N CYS A 15 43.80 10.48 -6.47
CA CYS A 15 43.18 9.24 -6.92
C CYS A 15 42.75 8.33 -5.73
N LEU A 16 43.54 8.24 -4.67
CA LEU A 16 43.21 7.54 -3.43
C LEU A 16 42.10 8.23 -2.65
N PHE A 17 42.02 9.56 -2.68
CA PHE A 17 40.93 10.31 -2.05
C PHE A 17 39.61 10.13 -2.81
N LEU A 18 39.64 10.12 -4.15
CA LEU A 18 38.46 9.86 -4.98
C LEU A 18 37.96 8.41 -4.88
N LEU A 19 38.87 7.43 -4.78
CA LEU A 19 38.52 6.02 -4.57
C LEU A 19 37.92 5.79 -3.19
N ASN A 20 38.47 6.41 -2.11
CA ASN A 20 37.88 6.34 -0.77
C ASN A 20 36.54 7.06 -0.68
N PHE A 21 36.35 8.17 -1.38
CA PHE A 21 35.08 8.89 -1.43
C PHE A 21 34.03 8.08 -2.18
N SER A 22 34.40 7.44 -3.29
CA SER A 22 33.50 6.55 -4.06
C SER A 22 33.10 5.29 -3.25
N PHE A 23 34.05 4.74 -2.47
CA PHE A 23 33.79 3.56 -1.63
C PHE A 23 32.89 3.90 -0.43
N ASN A 24 33.01 5.09 0.13
CA ASN A 24 32.13 5.56 1.19
C ASN A 24 30.70 5.85 0.69
N ILE A 25 30.57 6.44 -0.50
CA ILE A 25 29.25 6.65 -1.13
C ILE A 25 28.58 5.30 -1.42
N ALA A 26 29.31 4.33 -1.96
CA ALA A 26 28.78 2.98 -2.20
C ALA A 26 28.34 2.29 -0.90
N LYS A 27 29.10 2.40 0.19
CA LYS A 27 28.71 1.89 1.52
C LYS A 27 27.47 2.58 2.09
N VAL A 28 27.36 3.90 1.93
CA VAL A 28 26.18 4.67 2.38
C VAL A 28 24.97 4.30 1.53
N ALA A 29 25.13 4.20 0.21
CA ALA A 29 24.05 3.77 -0.69
C ALA A 29 23.60 2.32 -0.39
N TYR A 30 24.55 1.40 -0.13
CA TYR A 30 24.23 0.02 0.25
C TYR A 30 23.47 -0.05 1.58
N LYS A 31 23.91 0.67 2.63
CA LYS A 31 23.19 0.76 3.91
C LYS A 31 21.81 1.41 3.75
N PHE A 32 21.68 2.39 2.86
CA PHE A 32 20.41 3.04 2.59
C PHE A 32 19.44 2.10 1.86
N THR A 33 19.93 1.33 0.88
CA THR A 33 19.13 0.30 0.20
C THR A 33 18.75 -0.85 1.14
N GLU A 34 19.65 -1.32 1.99
CA GLU A 34 19.32 -2.31 3.04
C GLU A 34 18.25 -1.76 4.00
N SER A 35 18.40 -0.51 4.45
CA SER A 35 17.43 0.15 5.31
C SER A 35 16.05 0.28 4.63
N LEU A 36 16.01 0.65 3.35
CA LEU A 36 14.77 0.73 2.57
C LEU A 36 14.15 -0.64 2.34
N VAL A 37 14.95 -1.66 2.05
CA VAL A 37 14.48 -3.05 1.92
C VAL A 37 13.93 -3.54 3.25
N GLN A 38 14.64 -3.27 4.36
CA GLN A 38 14.20 -3.64 5.71
C GLN A 38 12.95 -2.86 6.14
N GLN A 39 12.84 -1.57 5.79
CA GLN A 39 11.63 -0.77 6.03
C GLN A 39 10.45 -1.28 5.19
N ASN A 40 10.65 -1.65 3.93
CA ASN A 40 9.62 -2.26 3.08
C ASN A 40 9.24 -3.67 3.54
N PHE A 41 10.19 -4.44 4.07
CA PHE A 41 9.92 -5.74 4.71
C PHE A 41 9.13 -5.57 6.01
N ASN A 42 9.47 -4.57 6.84
CA ASN A 42 8.73 -4.22 8.05
C ASN A 42 7.37 -3.56 7.75
N LYS A 43 7.22 -2.87 6.63
CA LYS A 43 5.93 -2.29 6.18
C LYS A 43 4.93 -3.37 5.73
N ARG A 44 5.43 -4.56 5.33
CA ARG A 44 4.62 -5.78 5.12
C ARG A 44 4.41 -6.57 6.41
N LYS A 45 4.59 -5.97 7.60
CA LYS A 45 4.23 -6.57 8.87
C LYS A 45 2.71 -6.68 8.97
N GLY A 46 2.16 -7.54 8.11
CA GLY A 46 0.88 -8.17 8.30
C GLY A 46 0.84 -8.74 9.72
N MET A 47 -0.34 -9.06 10.19
CA MET A 47 -0.60 -9.70 11.47
C MET A 47 0.55 -10.66 11.82
N GLN A 48 1.20 -10.49 12.98
CA GLN A 48 2.28 -11.36 13.47
C GLN A 48 1.67 -12.71 13.85
N LEU A 49 1.37 -13.49 12.83
CA LEU A 49 0.64 -14.74 12.94
C LEU A 49 1.40 -15.74 13.80
N GLY A 50 2.70 -15.87 13.53
CA GLY A 50 3.58 -16.77 14.26
C GLY A 50 3.68 -16.43 15.74
N LYS A 51 3.83 -15.14 16.05
CA LYS A 51 3.85 -14.67 17.44
C LYS A 51 2.55 -15.04 18.17
N LYS A 52 1.40 -14.84 17.54
CA LYS A 52 0.11 -15.13 18.14
C LYS A 52 -0.13 -16.63 18.34
N ILE A 53 0.29 -17.47 17.40
CA ILE A 53 0.28 -18.94 17.56
C ILE A 53 1.17 -19.36 18.74
N ARG A 54 2.38 -18.80 18.83
CA ARG A 54 3.31 -19.05 19.92
C ARG A 54 2.71 -18.68 21.28
N GLU A 55 2.08 -17.50 21.39
CA GLU A 55 1.43 -17.03 22.62
C GLU A 55 0.30 -18.00 23.04
N LEU A 56 -0.56 -18.41 22.10
CA LEU A 56 -1.61 -19.40 22.36
C LEU A 56 -1.02 -20.74 22.82
N ARG A 57 -0.02 -21.28 22.14
CA ARG A 57 0.63 -22.52 22.52
C ARG A 57 1.19 -22.44 23.97
N GLN A 58 1.83 -21.33 24.31
CA GLN A 58 2.40 -21.10 25.63
C GLN A 58 1.31 -21.00 26.72
N GLN A 59 0.16 -20.39 26.41
CA GLN A 59 -1.00 -20.33 27.33
C GLN A 59 -1.50 -21.73 27.72
N TYR A 60 -1.39 -22.69 26.80
CA TYR A 60 -1.75 -24.10 27.05
C TYR A 60 -0.56 -24.96 27.55
N ASN A 61 0.60 -24.32 27.88
CA ASN A 61 1.81 -24.98 28.36
C ASN A 61 2.33 -26.09 27.41
N LEU A 62 2.11 -25.97 26.11
CA LEU A 62 2.58 -26.93 25.12
C LEU A 62 3.98 -26.58 24.62
N THR A 63 4.81 -27.59 24.40
CA THR A 63 6.05 -27.46 23.62
C THR A 63 5.74 -27.41 22.12
N GLN A 64 6.69 -26.95 21.32
CA GLN A 64 6.55 -26.97 19.85
C GLN A 64 6.39 -28.41 19.30
N GLY A 65 7.01 -29.40 19.95
CA GLY A 65 6.86 -30.81 19.60
C GLY A 65 5.45 -31.33 19.86
N GLU A 66 4.92 -31.10 21.05
CA GLU A 66 3.56 -31.52 21.43
C GLU A 66 2.49 -30.87 20.56
N LEU A 67 2.65 -29.60 20.17
CA LEU A 67 1.74 -28.97 19.20
C LEU A 67 1.86 -29.62 17.83
N ALA A 68 3.09 -29.86 17.36
CA ALA A 68 3.35 -30.52 16.09
C ALA A 68 2.70 -31.91 16.02
N ASP A 69 2.87 -32.71 17.07
CA ASP A 69 2.29 -34.07 17.16
C ASP A 69 0.76 -34.04 17.08
N ARG A 70 0.11 -33.04 17.72
CA ARG A 70 -1.36 -32.88 17.70
C ARG A 70 -1.92 -32.45 16.34
N CYS A 71 -1.09 -31.84 15.49
CA CYS A 71 -1.49 -31.34 14.18
C CYS A 71 -0.94 -32.19 13.03
N GLU A 72 -0.29 -33.31 13.31
CA GLU A 72 0.42 -34.15 12.31
C GLU A 72 1.48 -33.35 11.52
N LEU A 73 2.12 -32.39 12.18
CA LEU A 73 3.14 -31.52 11.62
C LEU A 73 4.53 -31.85 12.20
N THR A 74 5.58 -31.27 11.63
CA THR A 74 6.91 -31.39 12.20
C THR A 74 7.21 -30.27 13.18
N LYS A 75 7.99 -30.53 14.25
CA LYS A 75 8.49 -29.50 15.17
C LYS A 75 9.21 -28.39 14.42
N GLY A 76 9.97 -28.72 13.35
CA GLY A 76 10.67 -27.73 12.52
C GLY A 76 9.70 -26.76 11.82
N TYR A 77 8.59 -27.28 11.32
CA TYR A 77 7.56 -26.45 10.70
C TYR A 77 6.90 -25.48 11.70
N ILE A 78 6.51 -25.98 12.90
CA ILE A 78 5.97 -25.13 13.97
C ILE A 78 6.98 -24.05 14.37
N SER A 79 8.27 -24.41 14.49
CA SER A 79 9.32 -23.43 14.78
C SER A 79 9.45 -22.34 13.71
N GLN A 80 9.42 -22.71 12.43
CA GLN A 80 9.48 -21.76 11.32
C GLN A 80 8.24 -20.84 11.31
N LEU A 81 7.07 -21.42 11.57
CA LEU A 81 5.79 -20.71 11.62
C LEU A 81 5.79 -19.68 12.77
N GLU A 82 6.19 -20.05 13.97
CA GLU A 82 6.24 -19.15 15.15
C GLU A 82 7.26 -18.02 15.01
N ASN A 83 8.24 -18.15 14.12
CA ASN A 83 9.22 -17.12 13.78
C ASN A 83 8.88 -16.34 12.50
N ASP A 84 7.66 -16.50 11.97
CA ASP A 84 7.18 -15.88 10.73
C ASP A 84 8.10 -16.16 9.51
N LEU A 85 8.82 -17.29 9.51
CA LEU A 85 9.66 -17.73 8.39
C LEU A 85 8.87 -18.49 7.32
N THR A 86 7.66 -18.93 7.64
CA THR A 86 6.71 -19.55 6.72
C THR A 86 5.30 -19.12 7.08
N SER A 87 4.37 -19.27 6.12
CA SER A 87 2.94 -19.00 6.33
C SER A 87 2.15 -20.29 6.18
N PRO A 88 1.20 -20.60 7.09
CA PRO A 88 0.37 -21.78 6.96
C PRO A 88 -0.70 -21.55 5.89
N SER A 89 -1.21 -22.63 5.31
CA SER A 89 -2.50 -22.60 4.61
C SER A 89 -3.62 -22.35 5.62
N ILE A 90 -4.81 -21.93 5.13
CA ILE A 90 -5.98 -21.76 6.00
C ILE A 90 -6.35 -23.09 6.67
N ALA A 91 -6.27 -24.21 5.95
CA ALA A 91 -6.51 -25.54 6.49
C ALA A 91 -5.52 -25.85 7.65
N THR A 92 -4.22 -25.72 7.41
CA THR A 92 -3.19 -25.93 8.42
C THR A 92 -3.38 -25.04 9.64
N LEU A 93 -3.74 -23.76 9.43
CA LEU A 93 -4.02 -22.83 10.53
C LEU A 93 -5.24 -23.30 11.35
N THR A 94 -6.29 -23.76 10.68
CA THR A 94 -7.49 -24.29 11.32
C THR A 94 -7.15 -25.52 12.20
N ASP A 95 -6.32 -26.44 11.69
CA ASP A 95 -5.88 -27.62 12.44
C ASP A 95 -5.07 -27.24 13.69
N ILE A 96 -4.15 -26.29 13.54
CA ILE A 96 -3.37 -25.75 14.66
C ILE A 96 -4.28 -25.09 15.70
N LEU A 97 -5.26 -24.30 15.27
CA LEU A 97 -6.18 -23.61 16.19
C LEU A 97 -7.11 -24.60 16.89
N ASN A 98 -7.61 -25.61 16.19
CA ASN A 98 -8.40 -26.68 16.79
C ASN A 98 -7.61 -27.45 17.84
N ALA A 99 -6.34 -27.78 17.57
CA ALA A 99 -5.45 -28.42 18.53
C ALA A 99 -5.15 -27.55 19.76
N LEU A 100 -5.26 -26.23 19.61
CA LEU A 100 -5.14 -25.23 20.70
C LEU A 100 -6.49 -24.85 21.33
N GLY A 101 -7.60 -25.56 21.01
CA GLY A 101 -8.92 -25.26 21.56
C GLY A 101 -9.48 -23.90 21.14
N SER A 102 -9.07 -23.37 20.00
CA SER A 102 -9.47 -22.07 19.43
C SER A 102 -10.06 -22.26 18.03
N ASN A 103 -10.51 -21.17 17.44
CA ASN A 103 -11.01 -21.16 16.05
C ASN A 103 -10.56 -19.87 15.34
N LEU A 104 -10.73 -19.80 14.01
CA LEU A 104 -10.35 -18.65 13.21
C LEU A 104 -11.01 -17.34 13.69
N SER A 105 -12.30 -17.37 14.06
CA SER A 105 -13.01 -16.18 14.52
C SER A 105 -12.37 -15.61 15.79
N ASP A 106 -12.10 -16.44 16.79
CA ASP A 106 -11.50 -16.04 18.04
C ASP A 106 -10.04 -15.61 17.84
N PHE A 107 -9.32 -16.33 17.01
CA PHE A 107 -7.94 -16.03 16.67
C PHE A 107 -7.80 -14.65 15.99
N PHE A 108 -8.76 -14.26 15.15
CA PHE A 108 -8.74 -12.97 14.46
C PHE A 108 -9.60 -11.88 15.14
N ARG A 109 -10.30 -12.21 16.24
CA ARG A 109 -11.17 -11.25 16.95
C ARG A 109 -10.42 -10.02 17.49
N ASN A 110 -9.14 -10.14 17.81
CA ASN A 110 -8.27 -9.02 18.13
C ASN A 110 -7.61 -8.49 16.84
N ALA A 111 -8.41 -8.25 15.79
CA ALA A 111 -7.95 -7.48 14.64
C ALA A 111 -7.35 -6.16 15.13
N PRO A 112 -6.30 -5.63 14.48
CA PRO A 112 -5.74 -4.34 14.84
C PRO A 112 -6.87 -3.31 14.92
N GLU A 113 -6.74 -2.37 15.86
CA GLU A 113 -7.66 -1.24 16.00
C GLU A 113 -7.99 -0.67 14.62
N GLU A 114 -9.26 -0.33 14.43
CA GLU A 114 -9.71 0.23 13.16
C GLU A 114 -8.85 1.45 12.81
N LYS A 115 -8.20 1.40 11.69
CA LYS A 115 -7.34 2.48 11.24
C LYS A 115 -8.21 3.64 10.79
N ILE A 116 -8.06 4.78 11.46
CA ILE A 116 -8.86 5.99 11.22
C ILE A 116 -8.15 6.97 10.27
N VAL A 117 -6.81 7.05 10.32
CA VAL A 117 -6.03 8.01 9.53
C VAL A 117 -5.13 7.27 8.56
N TYR A 118 -5.18 7.66 7.30
CA TYR A 118 -4.36 7.12 6.21
C TYR A 118 -3.44 8.21 5.67
N SER A 119 -2.16 7.92 5.53
CA SER A 119 -1.16 8.83 4.95
C SER A 119 -1.03 8.62 3.44
N GLN A 120 -0.42 9.60 2.74
CA GLN A 120 -0.21 9.52 1.29
C GLN A 120 0.61 8.28 0.87
N GLU A 121 1.54 7.81 1.73
CA GLU A 121 2.36 6.63 1.41
C GLU A 121 1.55 5.32 1.39
N GLU A 122 0.33 5.34 1.89
CA GLU A 122 -0.55 4.19 1.97
C GLU A 122 -1.59 4.17 0.86
N TYR A 123 -1.71 5.27 0.13
CA TYR A 123 -2.64 5.34 -1.01
C TYR A 123 -2.21 4.36 -2.09
N ILE A 124 -3.20 3.75 -2.72
CA ILE A 124 -2.94 2.94 -3.91
C ILE A 124 -3.04 3.85 -5.12
N GLU A 125 -1.92 4.05 -5.82
CA GLU A 125 -1.86 4.87 -7.01
C GLU A 125 -1.92 4.00 -8.27
N LYS A 126 -2.72 4.42 -9.23
CA LYS A 126 -2.74 3.91 -10.60
C LYS A 126 -2.56 5.09 -11.56
N GLN A 127 -1.52 5.03 -12.36
CA GLN A 127 -1.24 6.02 -13.40
C GLN A 127 -1.52 5.43 -14.77
N THR A 128 -2.25 6.16 -15.58
CA THR A 128 -2.50 5.88 -17.00
C THR A 128 -2.20 7.13 -17.81
N GLU A 129 -2.29 7.06 -19.16
CA GLU A 129 -2.07 8.22 -20.01
C GLU A 129 -3.09 9.33 -19.69
N GLY A 130 -2.58 10.45 -19.20
CA GLY A 130 -3.37 11.64 -18.86
C GLY A 130 -4.15 11.58 -17.55
N MET A 131 -4.08 10.49 -16.78
CA MET A 131 -4.83 10.35 -15.54
C MET A 131 -3.97 9.73 -14.42
N ILE A 132 -4.08 10.28 -13.19
CA ILE A 132 -3.59 9.68 -11.96
C ILE A 132 -4.80 9.44 -11.06
N TRP A 133 -4.90 8.22 -10.55
CA TRP A 133 -5.98 7.78 -9.69
C TRP A 133 -5.40 7.29 -8.38
N ASN A 134 -5.84 7.85 -7.27
CA ASN A 134 -5.39 7.47 -5.93
C ASN A 134 -6.57 7.00 -5.08
N TRP A 135 -6.59 5.71 -4.71
CA TRP A 135 -7.50 5.21 -3.68
C TRP A 135 -6.99 5.66 -2.32
N LEU A 136 -7.74 6.54 -1.65
CA LEU A 136 -7.35 7.11 -0.36
C LEU A 136 -7.51 6.11 0.79
N ILE A 137 -8.41 5.15 0.63
CA ILE A 137 -8.68 4.07 1.58
C ILE A 137 -8.45 2.74 0.88
N PRO A 138 -7.32 2.05 1.10
CA PRO A 138 -6.92 0.86 0.36
C PRO A 138 -7.90 -0.33 0.38
N ASN A 139 -8.80 -0.39 1.37
CA ASN A 139 -9.78 -1.48 1.55
C ASN A 139 -11.19 -0.91 1.69
N ALA A 140 -11.54 0.05 0.85
CA ALA A 140 -12.82 0.75 0.93
C ALA A 140 -14.02 -0.17 0.66
N GLN A 141 -13.84 -1.30 -0.06
CA GLN A 141 -14.91 -2.26 -0.38
C GLN A 141 -15.63 -2.84 0.84
N LYS A 142 -15.02 -2.79 2.03
CA LYS A 142 -15.65 -3.18 3.29
C LYS A 142 -16.43 -2.04 3.97
N ASN A 143 -16.35 -0.83 3.44
CA ASN A 143 -16.97 0.38 3.98
C ASN A 143 -18.24 0.73 3.19
N MET A 144 -18.92 1.81 3.57
CA MET A 144 -20.10 2.30 2.86
C MET A 144 -19.76 3.24 1.72
N MET A 145 -18.54 3.78 1.67
CA MET A 145 -18.10 4.72 0.65
C MET A 145 -16.64 4.47 0.25
N GLU A 146 -16.29 4.82 -0.98
CA GLU A 146 -14.96 4.72 -1.54
C GLU A 146 -14.49 6.09 -2.03
N PRO A 147 -13.62 6.79 -1.28
CA PRO A 147 -13.05 8.06 -1.71
C PRO A 147 -11.83 7.83 -2.58
N VAL A 148 -11.78 8.49 -3.74
CA VAL A 148 -10.63 8.54 -4.63
C VAL A 148 -10.23 9.98 -4.93
N LEU A 149 -8.94 10.20 -5.14
CA LEU A 149 -8.40 11.47 -5.59
C LEU A 149 -7.94 11.30 -7.04
N VAL A 150 -8.57 12.05 -7.93
CA VAL A 150 -8.34 11.95 -9.37
C VAL A 150 -7.65 13.20 -9.87
N GLU A 151 -6.61 13.01 -10.70
CA GLU A 151 -5.95 14.08 -11.45
C GLU A 151 -6.08 13.78 -12.95
N LEU A 152 -6.59 14.75 -13.71
CA LEU A 152 -6.76 14.66 -15.16
C LEU A 152 -5.93 15.73 -15.85
N GLN A 153 -5.14 15.34 -16.86
CA GLN A 153 -4.50 16.28 -17.79
C GLN A 153 -5.54 16.93 -18.71
N PRO A 154 -5.23 18.03 -19.38
CA PRO A 154 -6.14 18.63 -20.33
C PRO A 154 -6.61 17.64 -21.40
N GLY A 155 -7.92 17.53 -21.58
CA GLY A 155 -8.55 16.59 -22.53
C GLY A 155 -8.68 15.15 -22.03
N ALA A 156 -8.03 14.78 -20.95
CA ALA A 156 -8.17 13.45 -20.36
C ALA A 156 -9.53 13.29 -19.67
N PHE A 157 -9.97 12.04 -19.55
CA PHE A 157 -11.25 11.67 -18.92
C PHE A 157 -11.06 10.49 -17.99
N ALA A 158 -11.87 10.43 -16.94
CA ALA A 158 -12.04 9.22 -16.15
C ALA A 158 -12.82 8.20 -16.99
N PRO A 159 -12.55 6.89 -16.84
CA PRO A 159 -13.28 5.85 -17.57
C PRO A 159 -14.79 6.05 -17.46
N ASP A 160 -15.50 5.64 -18.54
CA ASP A 160 -16.96 5.61 -18.53
C ASP A 160 -17.42 4.67 -17.42
N ASP A 161 -18.34 5.14 -16.63
CA ASP A 161 -18.97 4.33 -15.58
C ASP A 161 -20.39 3.97 -16.01
N TYR A 162 -20.69 2.66 -15.97
CA TYR A 162 -22.00 2.15 -16.31
C TYR A 162 -23.01 2.47 -15.20
N PRO A 163 -24.31 2.56 -15.53
CA PRO A 163 -25.32 2.76 -14.52
C PRO A 163 -25.21 1.70 -13.41
N HIS A 164 -25.16 2.15 -12.17
CA HIS A 164 -25.16 1.29 -10.98
C HIS A 164 -26.03 1.87 -9.88
N GLU A 165 -26.34 1.05 -8.88
CA GLU A 165 -27.03 1.51 -7.69
C GLU A 165 -26.09 2.36 -6.85
N GLY A 166 -26.63 3.45 -6.29
CA GLY A 166 -25.87 4.31 -5.38
C GLY A 166 -25.79 5.76 -5.84
N GLU A 167 -24.90 6.45 -5.20
CA GLU A 167 -24.74 7.90 -5.32
C GLU A 167 -23.28 8.26 -5.39
N GLU A 168 -22.99 9.35 -6.08
CA GLU A 168 -21.65 9.87 -6.21
C GLU A 168 -21.59 11.35 -5.84
N PHE A 169 -20.56 11.68 -5.08
CA PHE A 169 -20.24 13.04 -4.68
C PHE A 169 -18.81 13.37 -5.12
N GLY A 170 -18.57 14.60 -5.53
CA GLY A 170 -17.22 15.09 -5.73
C GLY A 170 -17.02 16.55 -5.38
N PHE A 171 -15.75 16.91 -5.18
CA PHE A 171 -15.33 18.27 -4.87
C PHE A 171 -14.07 18.63 -5.68
N VAL A 172 -14.12 19.73 -6.42
CA VAL A 172 -13.01 20.16 -7.29
C VAL A 172 -11.97 20.94 -6.47
N LEU A 173 -10.79 20.39 -6.37
CA LEU A 173 -9.65 20.97 -5.65
C LEU A 173 -8.80 21.90 -6.53
N GLU A 174 -8.69 21.59 -7.84
CA GLU A 174 -7.89 22.35 -8.79
C GLU A 174 -8.52 22.27 -10.19
N GLY A 175 -8.44 23.36 -10.96
CA GLY A 175 -8.91 23.41 -12.33
C GLY A 175 -10.42 23.43 -12.48
N ARG A 176 -10.91 22.79 -13.55
CA ARG A 176 -12.32 22.60 -13.85
C ARG A 176 -12.55 21.29 -14.58
N ILE A 177 -13.68 20.68 -14.33
CA ILE A 177 -14.11 19.44 -14.96
C ILE A 177 -15.48 19.59 -15.56
N ALA A 178 -15.81 18.75 -16.53
CA ALA A 178 -17.17 18.54 -16.98
C ALA A 178 -17.62 17.14 -16.55
N ILE A 179 -18.76 17.08 -15.89
CA ILE A 179 -19.42 15.86 -15.46
C ILE A 179 -20.53 15.57 -16.48
N LEU A 180 -20.46 14.44 -17.15
CA LEU A 180 -21.45 13.98 -18.08
C LEU A 180 -22.34 12.94 -17.39
N VAL A 181 -23.64 13.18 -17.33
CA VAL A 181 -24.61 12.27 -16.71
C VAL A 181 -25.84 12.17 -17.59
N GLY A 182 -26.17 10.98 -18.09
CA GLY A 182 -27.33 10.74 -18.94
C GLY A 182 -27.36 11.62 -20.18
N GLY A 183 -26.21 11.84 -20.82
CA GLY A 183 -26.06 12.65 -22.03
C GLY A 183 -26.04 14.18 -21.80
N LYS A 184 -26.18 14.65 -20.56
CA LYS A 184 -26.06 16.08 -20.22
C LYS A 184 -24.69 16.39 -19.62
N SER A 185 -24.14 17.57 -19.93
CA SER A 185 -22.83 18.02 -19.45
C SER A 185 -22.99 19.16 -18.43
N TYR A 186 -22.37 18.98 -17.26
CA TYR A 186 -22.35 19.96 -16.19
C TYR A 186 -20.89 20.34 -15.91
N VAL A 187 -20.62 21.62 -15.64
CA VAL A 187 -19.26 22.09 -15.36
C VAL A 187 -19.12 22.42 -13.91
N ALA A 188 -18.10 21.87 -13.26
CA ALA A 188 -17.67 22.24 -11.92
C ALA A 188 -16.25 22.80 -11.95
N LYS A 189 -16.00 23.86 -11.17
CA LYS A 189 -14.71 24.56 -11.05
C LYS A 189 -14.15 24.37 -9.64
N LYS A 190 -12.90 24.76 -9.45
CA LYS A 190 -12.26 24.78 -8.13
C LYS A 190 -13.17 25.40 -7.07
N GLY A 191 -13.38 24.65 -5.97
CA GLY A 191 -14.22 25.02 -4.84
C GLY A 191 -15.70 24.64 -5.02
N GLU A 192 -16.10 24.10 -6.15
CA GLU A 192 -17.46 23.61 -6.40
C GLU A 192 -17.56 22.11 -6.19
N SER A 193 -18.74 21.65 -5.79
CA SER A 193 -19.08 20.25 -5.61
C SER A 193 -20.08 19.79 -6.65
N PHE A 194 -20.14 18.49 -6.88
CA PHE A 194 -21.15 17.83 -7.67
C PHE A 194 -21.71 16.61 -6.92
N TYR A 195 -22.92 16.24 -7.28
CA TYR A 195 -23.60 15.09 -6.70
C TYR A 195 -24.65 14.58 -7.69
N TYR A 196 -24.74 13.26 -7.83
CA TYR A 196 -25.78 12.62 -8.63
C TYR A 196 -26.04 11.19 -8.17
N THR A 197 -27.24 10.67 -8.48
CA THR A 197 -27.54 9.25 -8.42
C THR A 197 -26.95 8.56 -9.63
N ALA A 198 -26.18 7.48 -9.44
CA ALA A 198 -25.39 6.80 -10.46
C ALA A 198 -26.21 5.84 -11.37
N ASN A 199 -27.51 6.07 -11.49
CA ASN A 199 -28.44 5.23 -12.26
C ASN A 199 -28.47 5.53 -13.78
N ARG A 200 -27.53 6.31 -14.30
CA ARG A 200 -27.34 6.65 -15.72
C ARG A 200 -25.86 6.60 -16.05
N GLU A 201 -25.54 6.35 -17.31
CA GLU A 201 -24.17 6.47 -17.79
C GLU A 201 -23.57 7.82 -17.39
N HIS A 202 -22.39 7.79 -16.87
CA HIS A 202 -21.69 8.99 -16.42
C HIS A 202 -20.18 8.86 -16.57
N HIS A 203 -19.51 9.98 -16.77
CA HIS A 203 -18.06 10.09 -16.76
C HIS A 203 -17.63 11.53 -16.52
N ILE A 204 -16.38 11.72 -16.15
CA ILE A 204 -15.79 13.03 -15.87
C ILE A 204 -14.65 13.29 -16.84
N VAL A 205 -14.64 14.48 -17.43
CA VAL A 205 -13.62 14.90 -18.39
C VAL A 205 -13.03 16.25 -18.00
N ASN A 206 -11.72 16.41 -18.15
CA ASN A 206 -11.07 17.71 -18.03
C ASN A 206 -11.17 18.49 -19.35
N LYS A 207 -12.14 19.38 -19.47
CA LYS A 207 -12.28 20.32 -20.60
C LYS A 207 -11.51 21.65 -20.38
N GLY A 208 -10.66 21.71 -19.34
CA GLY A 208 -9.80 22.86 -19.06
C GLY A 208 -8.52 22.87 -19.89
N LYS A 209 -7.77 24.00 -19.79
CA LYS A 209 -6.44 24.15 -20.42
C LYS A 209 -5.29 23.69 -19.50
N GLY A 210 -5.55 23.50 -18.23
CA GLY A 210 -4.63 23.04 -17.21
C GLY A 210 -5.10 21.74 -16.58
N ARG A 211 -4.27 21.17 -15.72
CA ARG A 211 -4.61 20.00 -14.91
C ARG A 211 -5.85 20.27 -14.07
N ALA A 212 -6.66 19.26 -13.90
CA ALA A 212 -7.77 19.25 -12.94
C ALA A 212 -7.52 18.19 -11.87
N LYS A 213 -7.87 18.51 -10.62
CA LYS A 213 -7.77 17.62 -9.47
C LYS A 213 -9.06 17.70 -8.68
N PHE A 214 -9.63 16.54 -8.33
CA PHE A 214 -10.88 16.49 -7.58
C PHE A 214 -10.94 15.24 -6.70
N LEU A 215 -11.62 15.38 -5.57
CA LEU A 215 -12.05 14.27 -4.75
C LEU A 215 -13.33 13.71 -5.36
N TRP A 216 -13.42 12.38 -5.46
CA TRP A 216 -14.61 11.68 -5.95
C TRP A 216 -14.93 10.55 -4.98
N ILE A 217 -16.19 10.40 -4.62
CA ILE A 217 -16.65 9.43 -3.63
C ILE A 217 -17.83 8.67 -4.22
N SER A 218 -17.74 7.37 -4.28
CA SER A 218 -18.85 6.48 -4.61
C SER A 218 -19.43 5.83 -3.34
N THR A 219 -20.72 5.67 -3.30
CA THR A 219 -21.44 4.91 -2.26
C THR A 219 -22.57 4.10 -2.89
N PRO A 220 -22.56 2.75 -2.82
CA PRO A 220 -21.47 1.92 -2.27
C PRO A 220 -20.16 2.01 -3.06
N PRO A 221 -19.05 1.44 -2.56
CA PRO A 221 -17.78 1.34 -3.30
C PRO A 221 -17.96 0.73 -4.69
N ASN A 222 -17.41 1.40 -5.71
CA ASN A 222 -17.57 1.00 -7.12
C ASN A 222 -16.32 1.26 -7.99
N PHE A 223 -15.27 1.89 -7.46
CA PHE A 223 -14.07 2.24 -8.21
C PHE A 223 -13.00 1.14 -8.28
#